data_1f367f60bad0d4f287c33c48c0d40f9c
#
_entry.id   1f367f60bad0d4f287c33c48c0d40f9c
#
_cell.length_a   1.000
_cell.length_b   1.000
_cell.length_c   1.000
_cell.angle_alpha   90.00
_cell.angle_beta   90.00
_cell.angle_gamma   90.00
#
_symmetry.space_group_name_H-M   'P 1'
#
loop_
_entity.id
_entity.type
_entity.pdbx_description
1 polymer ?
#
loop_
_entity_poly.entity_id
_entity_poly.type
_entity_poly.pdbx_seq_one_letter_code
_entity_poly.pdbx_strand_id
1 'polypeptide(L)'
;MHRFRKSLVPALLLGAVLAAAMPAAAQERFPTPEAAAAAIVEAARQPGTAALDRIFGPQAKDLLISGDEATDRKRLEDFLALAGKRSTVTDGIDGRKVLVFGTDGWRFPVPLAKQGDAWVFDLAAGKQEIADRAVGRNEVAAISACADYVAAQREYFNSLHDDQPVQQYAQRFISAPGLHDGLYWEPRAPGDRSPLGDRIAAAARESVGEAGEPRAYHGYIYRILTRQGADAPGGAYDYMVKGRLLAGFAMLAYPERWQETGVMTFLCDQRGQVYEINLGPRTAMHAKRIKSFDPGPGWEPVGE
;
A
#
# COMPACT_ATOMS: atom_id res chain seq x y z
N MET A 1 -64.03 -41.82 -48.43
CA MET A 1 -63.16 -42.69 -47.62
C MET A 1 -61.89 -41.95 -47.24
N HIS A 2 -61.87 -41.28 -46.07
CA HIS A 2 -60.69 -40.59 -45.60
C HIS A 2 -60.29 -41.24 -44.27
N ARG A 3 -59.10 -41.85 -44.24
CA ARG A 3 -58.52 -42.48 -43.05
C ARG A 3 -57.77 -41.45 -42.25
N PHE A 4 -58.23 -41.15 -41.03
CA PHE A 4 -57.49 -40.34 -40.04
C PHE A 4 -56.33 -41.17 -39.45
N ARG A 5 -55.08 -40.70 -39.64
CA ARG A 5 -53.90 -41.20 -38.94
C ARG A 5 -53.80 -40.45 -37.60
N LYS A 6 -53.87 -41.19 -36.49
CA LYS A 6 -53.55 -40.71 -35.16
C LYS A 6 -52.04 -40.69 -35.00
N SER A 7 -51.43 -39.50 -34.82
CA SER A 7 -50.05 -39.34 -34.42
C SER A 7 -49.95 -39.45 -32.89
N LEU A 8 -49.15 -40.41 -32.43
CA LEU A 8 -48.70 -40.50 -31.04
C LEU A 8 -47.56 -39.50 -30.84
N VAL A 9 -47.68 -38.59 -29.89
CA VAL A 9 -46.62 -37.74 -29.38
C VAL A 9 -45.99 -38.41 -28.16
N PRO A 10 -44.67 -38.65 -28.12
CA PRO A 10 -44.04 -39.18 -26.91
C PRO A 10 -43.85 -38.04 -25.90
N ALA A 11 -44.34 -38.20 -24.68
CA ALA A 11 -44.12 -37.33 -23.55
C ALA A 11 -42.66 -37.46 -23.09
N LEU A 12 -41.87 -36.40 -23.30
CA LEU A 12 -40.53 -36.27 -22.69
C LEU A 12 -40.73 -35.92 -21.20
N LEU A 13 -40.36 -36.87 -20.34
CA LEU A 13 -40.17 -36.63 -18.91
C LEU A 13 -38.88 -35.83 -18.71
N LEU A 14 -39.03 -34.50 -18.45
CA LEU A 14 -37.96 -33.63 -18.05
C LEU A 14 -37.65 -33.89 -16.56
N GLY A 15 -36.63 -34.72 -16.30
CA GLY A 15 -36.10 -34.95 -14.97
C GLY A 15 -35.40 -33.68 -14.49
N ALA A 16 -36.00 -32.92 -13.57
CA ALA A 16 -35.38 -31.82 -12.86
C ALA A 16 -34.29 -32.37 -11.92
N VAL A 17 -33.03 -32.29 -12.31
CA VAL A 17 -31.92 -32.51 -11.41
C VAL A 17 -31.87 -31.32 -10.45
N LEU A 18 -32.40 -31.48 -9.23
CA LEU A 18 -32.12 -30.57 -8.12
C LEU A 18 -30.64 -30.70 -7.78
N ALA A 19 -29.82 -29.79 -8.31
CA ALA A 19 -28.47 -29.59 -7.80
C ALA A 19 -28.63 -29.06 -6.36
N ALA A 20 -28.41 -29.90 -5.37
CA ALA A 20 -28.28 -29.48 -3.98
C ALA A 20 -27.07 -28.55 -3.91
N ALA A 21 -27.31 -27.23 -3.83
CA ALA A 21 -26.29 -26.27 -3.49
C ALA A 21 -25.75 -26.67 -2.11
N MET A 22 -24.54 -27.21 -2.04
CA MET A 22 -23.85 -27.39 -0.77
C MET A 22 -23.81 -26.02 -0.09
N PRO A 23 -24.27 -25.90 1.18
CA PRO A 23 -24.14 -24.65 1.89
C PRO A 23 -22.64 -24.31 1.95
N ALA A 24 -22.26 -23.14 1.44
CA ALA A 24 -20.92 -22.61 1.68
C ALA A 24 -20.69 -22.69 3.20
N ALA A 25 -19.55 -23.24 3.63
CA ALA A 25 -19.26 -23.41 5.04
C ALA A 25 -19.49 -22.09 5.75
N ALA A 26 -20.50 -22.06 6.62
CA ALA A 26 -20.91 -20.84 7.29
C ALA A 26 -19.82 -20.46 8.28
N GLN A 27 -19.51 -19.19 8.35
CA GLN A 27 -18.61 -18.60 9.33
C GLN A 27 -19.03 -18.96 10.76
N GLU A 28 -18.07 -19.22 11.65
CA GLU A 28 -18.33 -19.56 13.04
C GLU A 28 -19.02 -18.41 13.79
N ARG A 29 -19.94 -18.76 14.68
CA ARG A 29 -20.76 -17.81 15.45
C ARG A 29 -20.40 -17.93 16.92
N PHE A 30 -20.18 -16.81 17.58
CA PHE A 30 -19.73 -16.76 18.96
C PHE A 30 -20.80 -16.16 19.90
N PRO A 31 -20.99 -16.69 21.11
CA PRO A 31 -21.92 -16.13 22.08
C PRO A 31 -21.49 -14.76 22.60
N THR A 32 -20.20 -14.50 22.68
CA THR A 32 -19.64 -13.23 23.14
C THR A 32 -18.40 -12.84 22.30
N PRO A 33 -18.02 -11.56 22.28
CA PRO A 33 -16.76 -11.12 21.63
C PRO A 33 -15.51 -11.74 22.27
N GLU A 34 -15.52 -11.98 23.57
CA GLU A 34 -14.44 -12.62 24.29
C GLU A 34 -14.26 -14.09 23.88
N ALA A 35 -15.37 -14.79 23.62
CA ALA A 35 -15.30 -16.15 23.07
C ALA A 35 -14.67 -16.16 21.67
N ALA A 36 -14.98 -15.17 20.84
CA ALA A 36 -14.34 -15.01 19.52
C ALA A 36 -12.84 -14.71 19.65
N ALA A 37 -12.45 -13.87 20.63
CA ALA A 37 -11.04 -13.59 20.91
C ALA A 37 -10.27 -14.85 21.34
N ALA A 38 -10.85 -15.66 22.22
CA ALA A 38 -10.24 -16.92 22.65
C ALA A 38 -10.12 -17.91 21.47
N ALA A 39 -11.15 -18.02 20.64
CA ALA A 39 -11.17 -18.90 19.49
C ALA A 39 -10.09 -18.57 18.45
N ILE A 40 -9.89 -17.28 18.13
CA ILE A 40 -8.86 -16.87 17.16
C ILE A 40 -7.44 -17.13 17.70
N VAL A 41 -7.20 -16.92 19.00
CA VAL A 41 -5.90 -17.22 19.64
C VAL A 41 -5.63 -18.72 19.62
N GLU A 42 -6.63 -19.53 19.91
CA GLU A 42 -6.50 -20.99 19.86
C GLU A 42 -6.30 -21.50 18.44
N ALA A 43 -7.04 -20.94 17.46
CA ALA A 43 -6.85 -21.27 16.05
C ALA A 43 -5.45 -20.92 15.53
N ALA A 44 -4.88 -19.80 15.98
CA ALA A 44 -3.52 -19.38 15.61
C ALA A 44 -2.41 -20.29 16.17
N ARG A 45 -2.69 -21.08 17.21
CA ARG A 45 -1.76 -22.09 17.76
C ARG A 45 -1.75 -23.40 16.97
N GLN A 46 -2.80 -23.65 16.21
CA GLN A 46 -2.95 -24.90 15.46
C GLN A 46 -2.14 -24.83 14.15
N PRO A 47 -1.55 -25.95 13.72
CA PRO A 47 -0.85 -25.98 12.43
C PRO A 47 -1.83 -25.85 11.28
N GLY A 48 -1.44 -25.10 10.24
CA GLY A 48 -2.24 -24.87 9.04
C GLY A 48 -3.38 -23.87 9.24
N THR A 49 -4.27 -23.80 8.27
CA THR A 49 -5.32 -22.76 8.20
C THR A 49 -6.72 -23.23 8.56
N ALA A 50 -6.93 -24.55 8.71
CA ALA A 50 -8.25 -25.15 8.87
C ALA A 50 -9.08 -24.57 10.04
N ALA A 51 -8.45 -24.21 11.15
CA ALA A 51 -9.10 -23.56 12.28
C ALA A 51 -9.50 -22.13 11.98
N LEU A 52 -8.65 -21.38 11.30
CA LEU A 52 -8.94 -20.02 10.83
C LEU A 52 -10.04 -20.02 9.76
N ASP A 53 -10.01 -21.00 8.84
CA ASP A 53 -11.03 -21.16 7.80
C ASP A 53 -12.43 -21.41 8.37
N ARG A 54 -12.54 -22.10 9.51
CA ARG A 54 -13.84 -22.25 10.23
C ARG A 54 -14.30 -20.95 10.83
N ILE A 55 -13.40 -20.19 11.46
CA ILE A 55 -13.73 -18.94 12.15
C ILE A 55 -14.18 -17.88 11.13
N PHE A 56 -13.41 -17.68 10.09
CA PHE A 56 -13.60 -16.60 9.13
C PHE A 56 -14.39 -17.02 7.89
N GLY A 57 -14.52 -18.33 7.63
CA GLY A 57 -15.06 -18.88 6.40
C GLY A 57 -14.05 -18.85 5.24
N PRO A 58 -14.34 -19.59 4.13
CA PRO A 58 -13.41 -19.78 3.02
C PRO A 58 -13.06 -18.49 2.26
N GLN A 59 -13.88 -17.43 2.40
CA GLN A 59 -13.67 -16.13 1.76
C GLN A 59 -12.57 -15.30 2.42
N ALA A 60 -12.08 -15.70 3.60
CA ALA A 60 -11.05 -14.98 4.33
C ALA A 60 -9.62 -15.41 3.95
N LYS A 61 -9.46 -16.44 3.12
CA LYS A 61 -8.15 -16.98 2.75
C LYS A 61 -7.23 -15.88 2.20
N ASP A 62 -7.71 -15.11 1.25
CA ASP A 62 -6.94 -14.00 0.63
C ASP A 62 -6.67 -12.84 1.60
N LEU A 63 -7.38 -12.78 2.71
CA LEU A 63 -7.22 -11.74 3.74
C LEU A 63 -6.16 -12.11 4.78
N LEU A 64 -6.02 -13.41 5.08
CA LEU A 64 -5.22 -13.91 6.19
C LEU A 64 -3.88 -14.50 5.73
N ILE A 65 -3.79 -14.93 4.47
CA ILE A 65 -2.65 -15.67 3.92
C ILE A 65 -2.04 -14.86 2.78
N SER A 66 -0.74 -14.60 2.86
CA SER A 66 0.01 -13.86 1.82
C SER A 66 0.45 -14.74 0.66
N GLY A 67 0.47 -16.06 0.86
CA GLY A 67 1.05 -17.03 -0.07
C GLY A 67 2.55 -17.29 0.14
N ASP A 68 3.20 -16.55 1.03
CA ASP A 68 4.56 -16.80 1.51
C ASP A 68 4.51 -17.43 2.91
N GLU A 69 4.85 -18.71 2.99
CA GLU A 69 4.73 -19.51 4.22
C GLU A 69 5.58 -18.95 5.38
N ALA A 70 6.76 -18.43 5.08
CA ALA A 70 7.66 -17.88 6.10
C ALA A 70 7.10 -16.57 6.68
N THR A 71 6.59 -15.70 5.82
CA THR A 71 5.91 -14.46 6.21
C THR A 71 4.65 -14.74 7.02
N ASP A 72 3.83 -15.68 6.59
CA ASP A 72 2.57 -16.02 7.27
C ASP A 72 2.84 -16.64 8.66
N ARG A 73 3.85 -17.51 8.77
CA ARG A 73 4.30 -18.07 10.06
C ARG A 73 4.76 -16.97 11.00
N LYS A 74 5.60 -16.06 10.52
CA LYS A 74 6.07 -14.94 11.35
C LYS A 74 4.93 -14.06 11.84
N ARG A 75 3.93 -13.77 11.02
CA ARG A 75 2.74 -13.00 11.40
C ARG A 75 1.94 -13.70 12.51
N LEU A 76 1.79 -15.01 12.43
CA LEU A 76 1.13 -15.81 13.46
C LEU A 76 1.92 -15.79 14.78
N GLU A 77 3.24 -15.94 14.74
CA GLU A 77 4.10 -15.86 15.91
C GLU A 77 4.01 -14.48 16.58
N ASP A 78 4.11 -13.41 15.80
CA ASP A 78 3.98 -12.03 16.29
C ASP A 78 2.59 -11.79 16.91
N PHE A 79 1.52 -12.29 16.29
CA PHE A 79 0.16 -12.23 16.84
C PHE A 79 0.04 -12.97 18.17
N LEU A 80 0.54 -14.20 18.25
CA LEU A 80 0.51 -15.00 19.49
C LEU A 80 1.31 -14.35 20.60
N ALA A 81 2.43 -13.72 20.28
CA ALA A 81 3.22 -12.96 21.26
C ALA A 81 2.45 -11.75 21.81
N LEU A 82 1.66 -11.06 21.00
CA LEU A 82 0.77 -9.97 21.44
C LEU A 82 -0.38 -10.50 22.29
N ALA A 83 -1.06 -11.55 21.81
CA ALA A 83 -2.23 -12.14 22.47
C ALA A 83 -1.87 -12.73 23.84
N GLY A 84 -0.65 -13.27 23.99
CA GLY A 84 -0.13 -13.78 25.27
C GLY A 84 0.10 -12.71 26.32
N LYS A 85 0.27 -11.44 25.95
CA LYS A 85 0.46 -10.34 26.89
C LYS A 85 -0.87 -9.79 27.41
N ARG A 86 -1.81 -9.54 26.52
CA ARG A 86 -3.13 -8.98 26.84
C ARG A 86 -4.11 -9.24 25.70
N SER A 87 -5.37 -9.55 26.07
CA SER A 87 -6.49 -9.63 25.16
C SER A 87 -7.68 -8.90 25.78
N THR A 88 -8.25 -7.92 25.08
CA THR A 88 -9.40 -7.14 25.53
C THR A 88 -10.34 -6.88 24.34
N VAL A 89 -11.57 -6.49 24.66
CA VAL A 89 -12.59 -6.09 23.68
C VAL A 89 -12.92 -4.62 23.91
N THR A 90 -13.02 -3.85 22.85
CA THR A 90 -13.44 -2.45 22.89
C THR A 90 -14.60 -2.19 21.94
N ASP A 91 -15.33 -1.11 22.17
CA ASP A 91 -16.32 -0.65 21.23
C ASP A 91 -15.68 -0.16 19.93
N GLY A 92 -16.30 -0.54 18.82
CA GLY A 92 -16.00 -0.05 17.49
C GLY A 92 -17.11 0.86 16.97
N ILE A 93 -17.05 1.19 15.69
CA ILE A 93 -18.04 1.99 15.00
C ILE A 93 -19.29 1.12 14.73
N ASP A 94 -20.49 1.72 14.68
CA ASP A 94 -21.77 1.09 14.31
C ASP A 94 -22.10 -0.16 15.14
N GLY A 95 -21.84 -0.13 16.44
CA GLY A 95 -22.14 -1.23 17.36
C GLY A 95 -21.26 -2.47 17.20
N ARG A 96 -20.23 -2.41 16.37
CA ARG A 96 -19.20 -3.45 16.25
C ARG A 96 -18.35 -3.53 17.52
N LYS A 97 -17.69 -4.66 17.71
CA LYS A 97 -16.65 -4.83 18.73
C LYS A 97 -15.31 -5.09 18.07
N VAL A 98 -14.27 -4.54 18.65
CA VAL A 98 -12.88 -4.68 18.15
C VAL A 98 -12.07 -5.42 19.21
N LEU A 99 -11.38 -6.47 18.77
CA LEU A 99 -10.42 -7.19 19.60
C LEU A 99 -9.13 -6.38 19.67
N VAL A 100 -8.56 -6.28 20.86
CA VAL A 100 -7.32 -5.54 21.12
C VAL A 100 -6.33 -6.43 21.84
N PHE A 101 -5.14 -6.58 21.28
CA PHE A 101 -4.10 -7.45 21.77
C PHE A 101 -2.82 -6.66 22.13
N GLY A 102 -2.05 -7.22 23.07
CA GLY A 102 -0.79 -6.62 23.51
C GLY A 102 -0.97 -5.44 24.47
N THR A 103 0.12 -5.00 25.07
CA THR A 103 0.16 -3.84 25.98
C THR A 103 0.03 -2.52 25.23
N ASP A 104 0.47 -2.51 23.97
CA ASP A 104 0.46 -1.32 23.10
C ASP A 104 -0.90 -1.10 22.40
N GLY A 105 -1.88 -1.97 22.72
CA GLY A 105 -3.25 -1.80 22.25
C GLY A 105 -3.44 -2.09 20.75
N TRP A 106 -2.74 -3.08 20.20
CA TRP A 106 -2.89 -3.43 18.80
C TRP A 106 -4.31 -3.91 18.50
N ARG A 107 -5.00 -3.19 17.64
CA ARG A 107 -6.38 -3.48 17.22
C ARG A 107 -6.39 -4.52 16.11
N PHE A 108 -7.09 -5.64 16.36
CA PHE A 108 -7.28 -6.66 15.32
C PHE A 108 -8.10 -6.08 14.16
N PRO A 109 -7.68 -6.28 12.91
CA PRO A 109 -8.26 -5.54 11.78
C PRO A 109 -9.68 -5.99 11.41
N VAL A 110 -10.10 -7.21 11.78
CA VAL A 110 -11.44 -7.71 11.46
C VAL A 110 -12.33 -7.53 12.68
N PRO A 111 -13.27 -6.57 12.69
CA PRO A 111 -14.16 -6.36 13.82
C PRO A 111 -15.21 -7.44 13.90
N LEU A 112 -15.87 -7.53 15.04
CA LEU A 112 -17.04 -8.39 15.27
C LEU A 112 -18.32 -7.60 15.08
N ALA A 113 -19.25 -8.15 14.31
CA ALA A 113 -20.62 -7.65 14.15
C ALA A 113 -21.61 -8.57 14.87
N LYS A 114 -22.65 -8.00 15.47
CA LYS A 114 -23.72 -8.76 16.09
C LYS A 114 -24.72 -9.22 15.03
N GLN A 115 -25.03 -10.51 15.01
CA GLN A 115 -26.03 -11.11 14.14
C GLN A 115 -27.02 -11.94 14.98
N GLY A 116 -28.21 -11.37 15.26
CA GLY A 116 -29.13 -11.93 16.24
C GLY A 116 -28.49 -11.96 17.63
N ASP A 117 -28.41 -13.13 18.24
CA ASP A 117 -27.84 -13.32 19.58
C ASP A 117 -26.35 -13.71 19.56
N ALA A 118 -25.74 -13.78 18.38
CA ALA A 118 -24.36 -14.19 18.23
C ALA A 118 -23.49 -13.09 17.59
N TRP A 119 -22.17 -13.25 17.75
CA TRP A 119 -21.15 -12.41 17.15
C TRP A 119 -20.42 -13.18 16.03
N VAL A 120 -20.12 -12.48 14.93
CA VAL A 120 -19.35 -13.00 13.80
C VAL A 120 -18.32 -11.98 13.38
N PHE A 121 -17.20 -12.42 12.79
CA PHE A 121 -16.22 -11.52 12.21
C PHE A 121 -16.76 -10.85 10.94
N ASP A 122 -16.78 -9.52 10.89
CA ASP A 122 -17.19 -8.75 9.72
C ASP A 122 -16.05 -8.65 8.71
N LEU A 123 -15.98 -9.59 7.77
CA LEU A 123 -14.91 -9.65 6.77
C LEU A 123 -14.92 -8.46 5.82
N ALA A 124 -16.08 -7.89 5.53
CA ALA A 124 -16.16 -6.72 4.64
C ALA A 124 -15.48 -5.50 5.30
N ALA A 125 -15.84 -5.24 6.57
CA ALA A 125 -15.19 -4.21 7.36
C ALA A 125 -13.70 -4.50 7.59
N GLY A 126 -13.34 -5.77 7.80
CA GLY A 126 -11.94 -6.18 7.95
C GLY A 126 -11.09 -5.94 6.70
N LYS A 127 -11.62 -6.23 5.52
CA LYS A 127 -10.95 -5.94 4.24
C LYS A 127 -10.70 -4.45 4.07
N GLN A 128 -11.71 -3.62 4.38
CA GLN A 128 -11.57 -2.17 4.31
C GLN A 128 -10.51 -1.67 5.30
N GLU A 129 -10.55 -2.09 6.55
CA GLU A 129 -9.58 -1.69 7.58
C GLU A 129 -8.14 -2.06 7.20
N ILE A 130 -7.92 -3.27 6.63
CA ILE A 130 -6.59 -3.68 6.16
C ILE A 130 -6.11 -2.81 5.00
N ALA A 131 -7.02 -2.47 4.07
CA ALA A 131 -6.71 -1.57 2.95
C ALA A 131 -6.37 -0.16 3.48
N ASP A 132 -7.17 0.39 4.38
CA ASP A 132 -6.95 1.71 4.97
C ASP A 132 -5.61 1.79 5.71
N ARG A 133 -5.25 0.74 6.47
CA ARG A 133 -3.93 0.64 7.11
C ARG A 133 -2.79 0.54 6.10
N ALA A 134 -3.00 -0.13 4.96
CA ALA A 134 -1.99 -0.20 3.91
C ALA A 134 -1.78 1.19 3.27
N VAL A 135 -2.86 1.90 2.98
CA VAL A 135 -2.84 3.29 2.50
C VAL A 135 -2.05 4.17 3.49
N GLY A 136 -2.42 4.16 4.78
CA GLY A 136 -1.73 4.99 5.78
C GLY A 136 -0.23 4.68 5.90
N ARG A 137 0.16 3.38 5.86
CA ARG A 137 1.59 3.02 5.85
C ARG A 137 2.32 3.52 4.61
N ASN A 138 1.70 3.46 3.46
CA ASN A 138 2.28 3.94 2.21
C ASN A 138 2.44 5.47 2.22
N GLU A 139 1.48 6.20 2.77
CA GLU A 139 1.55 7.66 2.94
C GLU A 139 2.70 8.07 3.87
N VAL A 140 2.81 7.42 5.03
CA VAL A 140 3.93 7.64 5.96
C VAL A 140 5.26 7.32 5.28
N ALA A 141 5.35 6.25 4.49
CA ALA A 141 6.54 5.91 3.74
C ALA A 141 6.86 6.97 2.67
N ALA A 142 5.86 7.52 1.99
CA ALA A 142 6.04 8.57 0.99
C ALA A 142 6.53 9.89 1.63
N ILE A 143 6.01 10.25 2.80
CA ILE A 143 6.48 11.39 3.58
C ILE A 143 7.94 11.18 4.02
N SER A 144 8.27 10.00 4.55
CA SER A 144 9.64 9.65 4.97
C SER A 144 10.63 9.68 3.80
N ALA A 145 10.19 9.25 2.61
CA ALA A 145 11.01 9.28 1.40
C ALA A 145 11.47 10.70 1.01
N CYS A 146 10.76 11.75 1.46
CA CYS A 146 11.22 13.14 1.30
C CYS A 146 12.54 13.39 2.02
N ALA A 147 12.64 13.01 3.29
CA ALA A 147 13.86 13.20 4.08
C ALA A 147 15.04 12.42 3.48
N ASP A 148 14.80 11.17 3.08
CA ASP A 148 15.80 10.32 2.42
C ASP A 148 16.27 10.92 1.09
N TYR A 149 15.34 11.45 0.29
CA TYR A 149 15.63 12.12 -0.98
C TYR A 149 16.48 13.38 -0.78
N VAL A 150 16.13 14.21 0.20
CA VAL A 150 16.89 15.43 0.52
C VAL A 150 18.30 15.10 0.99
N ALA A 151 18.45 14.09 1.85
CA ALA A 151 19.76 13.62 2.32
C ALA A 151 20.60 13.09 1.16
N ALA A 152 20.02 12.27 0.29
CA ALA A 152 20.69 11.70 -0.87
C ALA A 152 21.11 12.77 -1.88
N GLN A 153 20.30 13.77 -2.14
CA GLN A 153 20.62 14.90 -3.02
C GLN A 153 21.81 15.73 -2.48
N ARG A 154 21.84 15.97 -1.18
CA ARG A 154 22.93 16.68 -0.52
C ARG A 154 24.23 15.87 -0.56
N GLU A 155 24.16 14.55 -0.32
CA GLU A 155 25.30 13.65 -0.42
C GLU A 155 25.85 13.62 -1.86
N TYR A 156 24.97 13.47 -2.85
CA TYR A 156 25.34 13.49 -4.27
C TYR A 156 26.05 14.79 -4.65
N PHE A 157 25.53 15.94 -4.20
CA PHE A 157 26.10 17.25 -4.50
C PHE A 157 27.52 17.44 -3.94
N ASN A 158 27.90 16.74 -2.86
CA ASN A 158 29.21 16.91 -2.22
C ASN A 158 30.39 16.32 -3.01
N SER A 159 30.13 15.62 -4.11
CA SER A 159 31.14 14.98 -4.93
C SER A 159 30.93 15.28 -6.42
N LEU A 160 32.02 15.18 -7.21
CA LEU A 160 31.89 15.10 -8.67
C LEU A 160 31.64 13.64 -9.07
N HIS A 161 30.71 13.44 -9.99
CA HIS A 161 30.38 12.13 -10.50
C HIS A 161 30.71 12.04 -11.99
N ASP A 162 31.31 10.92 -12.39
CA ASP A 162 31.80 10.70 -13.76
C ASP A 162 32.61 11.92 -14.26
N ASP A 163 32.44 12.40 -15.47
CA ASP A 163 33.14 13.55 -16.05
C ASP A 163 32.43 14.90 -15.81
N GLN A 164 31.68 15.05 -14.72
CA GLN A 164 30.95 16.29 -14.41
C GLN A 164 31.95 17.42 -14.08
N PRO A 165 31.84 18.60 -14.74
CA PRO A 165 32.76 19.72 -14.53
C PRO A 165 32.51 20.52 -13.26
N VAL A 166 31.32 20.34 -12.63
CA VAL A 166 30.90 21.04 -11.41
C VAL A 166 30.01 20.12 -10.58
N GLN A 167 30.01 20.33 -9.27
CA GLN A 167 29.04 19.70 -8.37
C GLN A 167 27.63 20.10 -8.77
N GLN A 168 26.71 19.14 -8.77
CA GLN A 168 25.28 19.34 -9.10
C GLN A 168 24.42 18.34 -8.36
N TYR A 169 23.12 18.58 -8.29
CA TYR A 169 22.17 17.62 -7.80
C TYR A 169 21.84 16.57 -8.88
N ALA A 170 21.46 15.38 -8.47
CA ALA A 170 21.06 14.32 -9.38
C ALA A 170 19.72 14.66 -10.06
N GLN A 171 19.65 14.43 -11.36
CA GLN A 171 18.45 14.69 -12.16
C GLN A 171 17.53 13.47 -12.28
N ARG A 172 17.97 12.32 -11.74
CA ARG A 172 17.20 11.05 -11.75
C ARG A 172 17.43 10.27 -10.45
N PHE A 173 16.49 9.40 -10.14
CA PHE A 173 16.63 8.51 -8.99
C PHE A 173 17.63 7.39 -9.28
N ILE A 174 17.55 6.77 -10.45
CA ILE A 174 18.39 5.65 -10.84
C ILE A 174 19.32 6.12 -11.96
N SER A 175 20.60 5.83 -11.79
CA SER A 175 21.62 6.10 -12.80
C SER A 175 21.41 5.25 -14.04
N ALA A 176 21.82 5.78 -15.19
CA ALA A 176 21.96 4.98 -16.38
C ALA A 176 22.99 3.85 -16.15
N PRO A 177 22.84 2.70 -16.81
CA PRO A 177 23.79 1.60 -16.65
C PRO A 177 25.25 2.05 -16.88
N GLY A 178 26.09 1.79 -15.88
CA GLY A 178 27.50 2.15 -15.96
C GLY A 178 27.80 3.63 -15.70
N LEU A 179 26.85 4.45 -15.22
CA LEU A 179 27.05 5.86 -14.83
C LEU A 179 26.69 6.08 -13.36
N HIS A 180 27.12 7.21 -12.81
CA HIS A 180 26.74 7.75 -11.51
C HIS A 180 25.93 9.05 -11.69
N ASP A 181 24.97 9.08 -12.63
CA ASP A 181 24.19 10.25 -13.00
C ASP A 181 22.83 10.35 -12.31
N GLY A 182 22.60 9.50 -11.30
CA GLY A 182 21.41 9.46 -10.45
C GLY A 182 21.76 9.22 -8.99
N LEU A 183 20.77 9.16 -8.13
CA LEU A 183 20.93 8.95 -6.67
C LEU A 183 21.24 7.50 -6.30
N TYR A 184 20.96 6.57 -7.20
CA TYR A 184 21.29 5.16 -7.05
C TYR A 184 22.00 4.61 -8.26
N TRP A 185 23.05 3.82 -8.01
CA TRP A 185 23.80 3.01 -8.99
C TRP A 185 24.22 1.67 -8.37
N GLU A 186 24.47 0.69 -9.22
CA GLU A 186 25.06 -0.57 -8.78
C GLU A 186 26.54 -0.34 -8.43
N PRO A 187 26.98 -0.76 -7.23
CA PRO A 187 28.39 -0.64 -6.84
C PRO A 187 29.31 -1.35 -7.83
N ARG A 188 30.38 -0.67 -8.29
CA ARG A 188 31.38 -1.23 -9.20
C ARG A 188 32.59 -1.81 -8.47
N ALA A 189 32.77 -1.37 -7.20
CA ALA A 189 33.92 -1.79 -6.37
C ALA A 189 33.55 -1.69 -4.87
N PRO A 190 34.29 -2.34 -3.97
CA PRO A 190 34.15 -2.13 -2.53
C PRO A 190 34.34 -0.64 -2.20
N GLY A 191 33.34 -0.08 -1.50
CA GLY A 191 33.31 1.34 -1.13
C GLY A 191 32.58 2.26 -2.10
N ASP A 192 32.23 1.80 -3.29
CA ASP A 192 31.35 2.52 -4.21
C ASP A 192 29.92 2.45 -3.68
N ARG A 193 29.43 3.55 -3.12
CA ARG A 193 28.11 3.63 -2.49
C ARG A 193 27.26 4.69 -3.15
N SER A 194 26.03 4.33 -3.47
CA SER A 194 25.04 5.29 -3.94
C SER A 194 24.40 6.03 -2.75
N PRO A 195 24.07 7.31 -2.89
CA PRO A 195 23.43 8.13 -1.86
C PRO A 195 22.09 7.57 -1.37
N LEU A 196 21.26 7.05 -2.27
CA LEU A 196 20.09 6.25 -1.92
C LEU A 196 20.55 4.83 -1.63
N GLY A 197 20.77 4.49 -0.37
CA GLY A 197 21.26 3.17 0.05
C GLY A 197 20.41 1.99 -0.44
N ASP A 198 20.87 0.77 -0.17
CA ASP A 198 20.35 -0.50 -0.72
C ASP A 198 18.83 -0.72 -0.55
N ARG A 199 18.21 -0.14 0.45
CA ARG A 199 16.75 -0.30 0.71
C ARG A 199 15.90 0.40 -0.35
N ILE A 200 16.27 1.62 -0.73
CA ILE A 200 15.59 2.37 -1.79
C ILE A 200 16.05 1.88 -3.16
N ALA A 201 17.23 1.32 -3.23
CA ALA A 201 17.78 0.66 -4.40
C ALA A 201 16.98 -0.55 -4.87
N ALA A 202 16.61 -1.44 -3.96
CA ALA A 202 15.74 -2.58 -4.27
C ALA A 202 14.40 -2.10 -4.83
N ALA A 203 13.84 -1.08 -4.19
CA ALA A 203 12.62 -0.42 -4.61
C ALA A 203 12.75 0.30 -5.95
N ALA A 204 13.86 0.95 -6.19
CA ALA A 204 14.15 1.64 -7.44
C ALA A 204 14.33 0.65 -8.60
N ARG A 205 14.94 -0.52 -8.37
CA ARG A 205 15.03 -1.62 -9.36
C ARG A 205 13.64 -2.18 -9.69
N GLU A 206 12.80 -2.36 -8.68
CA GLU A 206 11.40 -2.73 -8.87
C GLU A 206 10.58 -1.62 -9.55
N SER A 207 11.03 -0.34 -9.42
CA SER A 207 10.36 0.84 -9.95
C SER A 207 10.61 1.12 -11.42
N VAL A 208 11.56 0.43 -12.07
CA VAL A 208 11.78 0.53 -13.51
C VAL A 208 11.22 -0.71 -14.18
N GLY A 209 10.06 -0.58 -14.83
CA GLY A 209 9.51 -1.63 -15.68
C GLY A 209 10.38 -1.87 -16.92
N GLU A 210 10.23 -3.00 -17.58
CA GLU A 210 10.96 -3.37 -18.81
C GLU A 210 10.85 -2.32 -19.93
N ALA A 211 9.87 -1.41 -19.86
CA ALA A 211 9.65 -0.32 -20.81
C ALA A 211 10.09 1.06 -20.31
N GLY A 212 10.83 1.16 -19.17
CA GLY A 212 11.21 2.45 -18.58
C GLY A 212 10.06 3.22 -17.92
N GLU A 213 8.90 2.60 -17.76
CA GLU A 213 7.75 3.18 -17.04
C GLU A 213 8.07 3.20 -15.53
N PRO A 214 7.76 4.32 -14.81
CA PRO A 214 7.96 4.38 -13.37
C PRO A 214 7.02 3.39 -12.68
N ARG A 215 7.56 2.50 -11.85
CA ARG A 215 6.80 1.63 -10.96
C ARG A 215 6.63 2.28 -9.59
N ALA A 216 5.59 1.87 -8.88
CA ALA A 216 5.32 2.36 -7.54
C ALA A 216 6.30 1.75 -6.51
N TYR A 217 6.82 2.60 -5.64
CA TYR A 217 7.50 2.19 -4.42
C TYR A 217 6.61 2.51 -3.21
N HIS A 218 6.34 1.51 -2.36
CA HIS A 218 5.31 1.62 -1.32
C HIS A 218 4.00 2.22 -1.84
N GLY A 219 3.56 1.77 -3.02
CA GLY A 219 2.32 2.23 -3.63
C GLY A 219 2.35 3.64 -4.22
N TYR A 220 3.50 4.32 -4.22
CA TYR A 220 3.70 5.69 -4.71
C TYR A 220 4.65 5.76 -5.89
N ILE A 221 4.34 6.66 -6.82
CA ILE A 221 5.19 7.03 -7.96
C ILE A 221 5.89 8.35 -7.62
N TYR A 222 7.21 8.38 -7.79
CA TYR A 222 8.06 9.52 -7.47
C TYR A 222 8.59 10.19 -8.73
N ARG A 223 8.70 11.52 -8.70
CA ARG A 223 9.26 12.31 -9.80
C ARG A 223 10.05 13.51 -9.28
N ILE A 224 11.25 13.71 -9.79
CA ILE A 224 12.07 14.90 -9.53
C ILE A 224 11.44 16.08 -10.27
N LEU A 225 11.32 17.21 -9.58
CA LEU A 225 10.89 18.48 -10.12
C LEU A 225 12.11 19.40 -10.24
N THR A 226 12.24 20.06 -11.39
CA THR A 226 13.41 20.85 -11.75
C THR A 226 13.20 22.36 -11.68
N ARG A 227 12.05 22.80 -11.14
CA ARG A 227 11.70 24.20 -10.95
C ARG A 227 10.71 24.39 -9.82
N GLN A 228 10.56 25.61 -9.35
CA GLN A 228 9.45 26.00 -8.46
C GLN A 228 8.58 27.09 -9.09
N GLY A 229 7.34 27.19 -8.60
CA GLY A 229 6.35 28.16 -9.05
C GLY A 229 6.25 29.38 -8.16
N ALA A 230 5.29 30.25 -8.45
CA ALA A 230 5.13 31.55 -7.80
C ALA A 230 4.68 31.45 -6.34
N ASP A 231 3.90 30.43 -5.99
CA ASP A 231 3.41 30.21 -4.63
C ASP A 231 4.44 29.52 -3.71
N ALA A 232 5.54 29.03 -4.30
CA ALA A 232 6.64 28.46 -3.53
C ALA A 232 7.42 29.55 -2.77
N PRO A 233 7.96 29.24 -1.57
CA PRO A 233 8.83 30.18 -0.84
C PRO A 233 10.05 30.59 -1.69
N GLY A 234 10.18 31.90 -1.91
CA GLY A 234 11.22 32.48 -2.79
C GLY A 234 10.75 32.79 -4.21
N GLY A 235 9.49 32.48 -4.55
CA GLY A 235 8.89 32.76 -5.86
C GLY A 235 9.35 31.78 -6.96
N ALA A 236 8.93 32.06 -8.17
CA ALA A 236 9.20 31.18 -9.32
C ALA A 236 10.64 31.29 -9.81
N TYR A 237 11.36 30.15 -9.93
CA TYR A 237 12.63 30.06 -10.63
C TYR A 237 12.93 28.63 -11.09
N ASP A 238 13.84 28.51 -12.04
CA ASP A 238 14.29 27.24 -12.58
C ASP A 238 15.48 26.71 -11.76
N TYR A 239 15.45 25.48 -11.34
CA TYR A 239 16.59 24.82 -10.68
C TYR A 239 17.69 24.42 -11.67
N MET A 240 17.34 24.37 -12.97
CA MET A 240 18.26 24.01 -14.05
C MET A 240 19.05 25.24 -14.53
N VAL A 241 20.36 25.11 -14.49
CA VAL A 241 21.30 26.13 -15.03
C VAL A 241 22.20 25.45 -16.06
N LYS A 242 22.10 25.85 -17.31
CA LYS A 242 22.90 25.27 -18.43
C LYS A 242 22.80 23.73 -18.50
N GLY A 243 21.59 23.20 -18.31
CA GLY A 243 21.33 21.75 -18.38
C GLY A 243 21.72 20.96 -17.11
N ARG A 244 22.12 21.64 -16.02
CA ARG A 244 22.51 21.05 -14.76
C ARG A 244 21.60 21.48 -13.63
N LEU A 245 21.31 20.60 -12.70
CA LEU A 245 20.49 20.88 -11.53
C LEU A 245 21.36 21.52 -10.44
N LEU A 246 21.42 22.86 -10.42
CA LEU A 246 22.34 23.62 -9.58
C LEU A 246 21.66 24.49 -8.54
N ALA A 247 20.46 25.02 -8.85
CA ALA A 247 19.83 26.05 -8.02
C ALA A 247 18.85 25.46 -6.99
N GLY A 248 18.65 24.16 -6.98
CA GLY A 248 17.77 23.49 -6.04
C GLY A 248 17.21 22.20 -6.62
N PHE A 249 16.30 21.58 -5.90
CA PHE A 249 15.58 20.36 -6.29
C PHE A 249 14.28 20.27 -5.53
N ALA A 250 13.34 19.51 -6.08
CA ALA A 250 12.11 19.14 -5.38
C ALA A 250 11.62 17.79 -5.90
N MET A 251 10.65 17.21 -5.19
CA MET A 251 10.06 15.91 -5.52
C MET A 251 8.55 15.97 -5.45
N LEU A 252 7.90 15.26 -6.36
CA LEU A 252 6.49 14.93 -6.33
C LEU A 252 6.37 13.44 -6.03
N ALA A 253 5.48 13.07 -5.08
CA ALA A 253 5.06 11.70 -4.84
C ALA A 253 3.53 11.61 -4.93
N TYR A 254 3.01 10.66 -5.70
CA TYR A 254 1.57 10.47 -5.84
C TYR A 254 1.21 8.99 -5.88
N PRO A 255 0.03 8.58 -5.36
CA PRO A 255 -0.35 7.18 -5.33
C PRO A 255 -0.53 6.62 -6.74
N GLU A 256 -0.07 5.39 -6.96
CA GLU A 256 -0.28 4.66 -8.21
C GLU A 256 -1.78 4.48 -8.50
N ARG A 257 -2.53 4.10 -7.44
CA ARG A 257 -3.99 3.97 -7.48
C ARG A 257 -4.62 4.67 -6.28
N TRP A 258 -5.38 5.72 -6.59
CA TRP A 258 -6.07 6.51 -5.57
C TRP A 258 -7.05 5.66 -4.76
N GLN A 259 -7.07 5.82 -3.43
CA GLN A 259 -7.77 5.03 -2.41
C GLN A 259 -7.32 3.56 -2.25
N GLU A 260 -6.50 3.03 -3.13
CA GLU A 260 -5.99 1.66 -2.99
C GLU A 260 -4.56 1.65 -2.46
N THR A 261 -3.69 2.50 -3.02
CA THR A 261 -2.29 2.58 -2.60
C THR A 261 -1.96 3.85 -1.82
N GLY A 262 -2.81 4.87 -1.88
CA GLY A 262 -2.72 6.14 -1.18
C GLY A 262 -3.88 7.06 -1.55
N VAL A 263 -4.10 8.10 -0.77
CA VAL A 263 -5.09 9.15 -1.01
C VAL A 263 -4.41 10.47 -1.33
N MET A 264 -3.39 10.83 -0.55
CA MET A 264 -2.71 12.11 -0.64
C MET A 264 -1.60 12.10 -1.68
N THR A 265 -1.39 13.24 -2.33
CA THR A 265 -0.24 13.53 -3.19
C THR A 265 0.67 14.49 -2.46
N PHE A 266 1.99 14.26 -2.51
CA PHE A 266 2.97 15.03 -1.74
C PHE A 266 3.90 15.82 -2.66
N LEU A 267 4.22 17.05 -2.24
CA LEU A 267 5.34 17.85 -2.75
C LEU A 267 6.39 17.99 -1.65
N CYS A 268 7.65 17.85 -2.02
CA CYS A 268 8.77 17.98 -1.11
C CYS A 268 9.82 18.92 -1.70
N ASP A 269 10.30 19.87 -0.92
CA ASP A 269 11.35 20.80 -1.31
C ASP A 269 12.73 20.42 -0.77
N GLN A 270 13.76 21.13 -1.22
CA GLN A 270 15.16 20.95 -0.81
C GLN A 270 15.43 21.21 0.69
N ARG A 271 14.48 21.78 1.43
CA ARG A 271 14.55 21.98 2.88
C ARG A 271 13.98 20.82 3.65
N GLY A 272 13.27 19.90 2.97
CA GLY A 272 12.56 18.78 3.57
C GLY A 272 11.14 19.10 4.01
N GLN A 273 10.62 20.28 3.63
CA GLN A 273 9.22 20.61 3.88
C GLN A 273 8.33 19.80 2.94
N VAL A 274 7.36 19.11 3.50
CA VAL A 274 6.37 18.31 2.77
C VAL A 274 5.03 19.04 2.77
N TYR A 275 4.39 19.08 1.62
CA TYR A 275 3.01 19.55 1.43
C TYR A 275 2.18 18.43 0.85
N GLU A 276 0.91 18.38 1.22
CA GLU A 276 -0.02 17.36 0.75
C GLU A 276 -1.30 17.95 0.17
N ILE A 277 -1.91 17.18 -0.76
CA ILE A 277 -3.21 17.48 -1.36
C ILE A 277 -3.90 16.18 -1.81
N ASN A 278 -5.22 16.10 -1.64
CA ASN A 278 -6.02 15.04 -2.25
C ASN A 278 -6.47 15.47 -3.66
N LEU A 279 -5.87 14.89 -4.69
CA LEU A 279 -6.22 15.16 -6.09
C LEU A 279 -7.43 14.35 -6.59
N GLY A 280 -7.98 13.46 -5.75
CA GLY A 280 -9.17 12.66 -6.05
C GLY A 280 -8.96 11.53 -7.07
N PRO A 281 -10.04 10.96 -7.61
CA PRO A 281 -9.99 9.75 -8.45
C PRO A 281 -9.14 9.88 -9.72
N ARG A 282 -8.83 11.09 -10.16
CA ARG A 282 -7.98 11.35 -11.34
C ARG A 282 -6.56 11.77 -10.97
N THR A 283 -6.07 11.37 -9.80
CA THR A 283 -4.75 11.74 -9.25
C THR A 283 -3.63 11.56 -10.27
N ALA A 284 -3.51 10.41 -10.91
CA ALA A 284 -2.44 10.16 -11.89
C ALA A 284 -2.45 11.16 -13.07
N MET A 285 -3.64 11.58 -13.53
CA MET A 285 -3.78 12.58 -14.60
C MET A 285 -3.38 13.97 -14.10
N HIS A 286 -3.81 14.36 -12.91
CA HIS A 286 -3.48 15.66 -12.32
C HIS A 286 -1.98 15.75 -11.97
N ALA A 287 -1.42 14.71 -11.37
CA ALA A 287 0.00 14.62 -11.05
C ALA A 287 0.91 14.76 -12.27
N LYS A 288 0.54 14.21 -13.44
CA LYS A 288 1.28 14.40 -14.70
C LYS A 288 1.39 15.86 -15.14
N ARG A 289 0.44 16.73 -14.72
CA ARG A 289 0.43 18.17 -15.05
C ARG A 289 1.27 19.01 -14.09
N ILE A 290 1.54 18.53 -12.89
CA ILE A 290 2.42 19.21 -11.93
C ILE A 290 3.85 19.14 -12.45
N LYS A 291 4.45 20.27 -12.84
CA LYS A 291 5.80 20.37 -13.42
C LYS A 291 6.76 21.17 -12.55
N SER A 292 6.26 21.80 -11.49
CA SER A 292 6.99 22.64 -10.56
C SER A 292 6.62 22.29 -9.12
N PHE A 293 7.51 22.55 -8.20
CA PHE A 293 7.19 22.66 -6.79
C PHE A 293 6.45 23.98 -6.59
N ASP A 294 5.15 23.94 -6.38
CA ASP A 294 4.29 25.10 -6.31
C ASP A 294 3.12 24.85 -5.36
N PRO A 295 3.35 24.85 -4.04
CA PRO A 295 2.33 24.54 -3.03
C PRO A 295 1.41 25.74 -2.82
N GLY A 296 0.60 26.07 -3.83
CA GLY A 296 -0.42 27.12 -3.80
C GLY A 296 -1.72 26.65 -3.10
N PRO A 297 -2.84 27.33 -3.37
CA PRO A 297 -4.11 27.03 -2.72
C PRO A 297 -4.52 25.57 -2.78
N GLY A 298 -4.91 25.01 -1.63
CA GLY A 298 -5.32 23.62 -1.46
C GLY A 298 -4.19 22.66 -1.05
N TRP A 299 -2.94 23.08 -1.09
CA TRP A 299 -1.83 22.33 -0.50
C TRP A 299 -1.70 22.69 0.98
N GLU A 300 -1.55 21.69 1.82
CA GLU A 300 -1.40 21.79 3.27
C GLU A 300 -0.02 21.29 3.70
N PRO A 301 0.69 21.98 4.61
CA PRO A 301 1.96 21.47 5.13
C PRO A 301 1.72 20.24 6.01
N VAL A 302 2.56 19.21 5.85
CA VAL A 302 2.52 18.02 6.68
C VAL A 302 3.28 18.27 7.99
N GLY A 303 2.66 17.99 9.13
CA GLY A 303 3.32 18.02 10.45
C GLY A 303 3.22 19.34 11.21
N GLU A 304 2.27 20.24 10.85
CA GLU A 304 1.84 21.37 11.70
C GLU A 304 0.63 21.01 12.56
#